data_79b5a69458ac38b001ba3ff2d9fef420
#
_entry.id   79b5a69458ac38b001ba3ff2d9fef420
#
_cell.length_a   1.000
_cell.length_b   1.000
_cell.length_c   1.000
_cell.angle_alpha   90.00
_cell.angle_beta   90.00
_cell.angle_gamma   90.00
#
_symmetry.space_group_name_H-M   'P 1'
#
loop_
_entity.id
_entity.type
_entity.pdbx_description
1 polymer ?
#
loop_
_entity_poly.entity_id
_entity_poly.type
_entity_poly.pdbx_seq_one_letter_code
_entity_poly.pdbx_strand_id
1 'polypeptide(L)'
;MAYRVEILPTAWEDLKKNEDWYMIQFGSETAMNVVDHILSVIERLELYPDSGSLTPDGWLNHYGFRMVICEKHVAIYRQIEDIVYIYHIADTQTEYTKLF
;
A
#
# COMPACT_ATOMS: atom_id res chain seq x y z
N MET A 1 -19.59 4.72 -9.23
CA MET A 1 -19.11 3.45 -9.79
C MET A 1 -17.85 3.02 -9.07
N ALA A 2 -17.77 1.74 -8.68
CA ALA A 2 -16.58 1.26 -7.97
C ALA A 2 -15.42 1.06 -8.93
N TYR A 3 -14.22 1.39 -8.48
CA TYR A 3 -12.98 1.09 -9.20
C TYR A 3 -12.53 -0.32 -8.84
N ARG A 4 -11.74 -0.95 -9.72
CA ARG A 4 -11.14 -2.24 -9.41
C ARG A 4 -9.76 -2.01 -8.79
N VAL A 5 -9.44 -2.72 -7.72
CA VAL A 5 -8.13 -2.66 -7.08
C VAL A 5 -7.34 -3.91 -7.43
N GLU A 6 -6.14 -3.71 -7.97
CA GLU A 6 -5.20 -4.76 -8.31
C GLU A 6 -3.95 -4.62 -7.44
N ILE A 7 -3.67 -5.62 -6.62
CA ILE A 7 -2.45 -5.65 -5.82
C ILE A 7 -1.39 -6.38 -6.64
N LEU A 8 -0.36 -5.66 -7.05
CA LEU A 8 0.69 -6.22 -7.89
C LEU A 8 1.58 -7.20 -7.10
N PRO A 9 2.27 -8.14 -7.78
CA PRO A 9 3.14 -9.10 -7.10
C PRO A 9 4.16 -8.48 -6.17
N THR A 10 4.73 -7.32 -6.52
CA THR A 10 5.68 -6.61 -5.67
C THR A 10 5.05 -6.18 -4.34
N ALA A 11 3.81 -5.73 -4.38
CA ALA A 11 3.09 -5.35 -3.17
C ALA A 11 2.72 -6.58 -2.32
N TRP A 12 2.35 -7.67 -2.95
CA TRP A 12 2.10 -8.93 -2.24
C TRP A 12 3.35 -9.45 -1.54
N GLU A 13 4.51 -9.35 -2.19
CA GLU A 13 5.77 -9.73 -1.57
C GLU A 13 6.09 -8.84 -0.36
N ASP A 14 5.88 -7.53 -0.49
CA ASP A 14 6.08 -6.59 0.61
C ASP A 14 5.17 -6.94 1.78
N LEU A 15 3.90 -7.22 1.50
CA LEU A 15 2.92 -7.58 2.52
C LEU A 15 3.31 -8.86 3.24
N LYS A 16 3.76 -9.87 2.49
CA LYS A 16 4.20 -11.14 3.08
C LYS A 16 5.42 -10.96 3.97
N LYS A 17 6.39 -10.14 3.57
CA LYS A 17 7.56 -9.85 4.40
C LYS A 17 7.16 -9.18 5.72
N ASN A 18 6.22 -8.24 5.66
CA ASN A 18 5.70 -7.59 6.85
C ASN A 18 4.96 -8.58 7.75
N GLU A 19 4.12 -9.44 7.16
CA GLU A 19 3.41 -10.48 7.90
C GLU A 19 4.39 -11.40 8.63
N ASP A 20 5.40 -11.90 7.93
CA ASP A 20 6.41 -12.79 8.50
C ASP A 20 7.17 -12.12 9.65
N TRP A 21 7.55 -10.85 9.48
CA TRP A 21 8.23 -10.09 10.52
C TRP A 21 7.37 -9.96 11.79
N TYR A 22 6.10 -9.57 11.62
CA TYR A 22 5.18 -9.44 12.75
C TYR A 22 4.89 -10.78 13.41
N MET A 23 4.81 -11.86 12.62
CA MET A 23 4.60 -13.20 13.14
C MET A 23 5.76 -13.63 14.06
N ILE A 24 6.98 -13.38 13.63
CA ILE A 24 8.19 -13.71 14.41
C ILE A 24 8.29 -12.86 15.67
N GLN A 25 8.00 -11.55 15.57
CA GLN A 25 8.18 -10.62 16.69
C GLN A 25 7.03 -10.64 17.69
N PHE A 26 5.79 -10.81 17.23
CA PHE A 26 4.60 -10.59 18.06
C PHE A 26 3.58 -11.73 17.99
N GLY A 27 3.78 -12.71 17.15
CA GLY A 27 2.87 -13.85 16.99
C GLY A 27 1.86 -13.69 15.86
N SER A 28 1.15 -14.79 15.57
CA SER A 28 0.27 -14.89 14.41
C SER A 28 -0.95 -13.97 14.49
N GLU A 29 -1.51 -13.78 15.67
CA GLU A 29 -2.69 -12.93 15.85
C GLU A 29 -2.39 -11.48 15.49
N THR A 30 -1.27 -10.94 15.99
CA THR A 30 -0.83 -9.58 15.67
C THR A 30 -0.54 -9.45 14.19
N ALA A 31 0.13 -10.43 13.59
CA ALA A 31 0.44 -10.43 12.16
C ALA A 31 -0.84 -10.37 11.32
N MET A 32 -1.86 -11.18 11.65
CA MET A 32 -3.14 -11.17 10.95
C MET A 32 -3.85 -9.83 11.08
N ASN A 33 -3.84 -9.23 12.27
CA ASN A 33 -4.48 -7.94 12.49
C ASN A 33 -3.83 -6.82 11.66
N VAL A 34 -2.51 -6.82 11.57
CA VAL A 34 -1.78 -5.84 10.77
C VAL A 34 -2.11 -5.99 9.29
N VAL A 35 -2.09 -7.21 8.78
CA VAL A 35 -2.41 -7.49 7.36
C VAL A 35 -3.85 -7.11 7.06
N ASP A 36 -4.79 -7.49 7.90
CA ASP A 36 -6.21 -7.18 7.71
C ASP A 36 -6.43 -5.66 7.69
N HIS A 37 -5.75 -4.93 8.55
CA HIS A 37 -5.85 -3.48 8.58
C HIS A 37 -5.33 -2.85 7.28
N ILE A 38 -4.17 -3.28 6.81
CA ILE A 38 -3.59 -2.80 5.55
C ILE A 38 -4.55 -3.08 4.39
N LEU A 39 -5.05 -4.30 4.29
CA LEU A 39 -5.98 -4.67 3.22
C LEU A 39 -7.29 -3.88 3.29
N SER A 40 -7.80 -3.61 4.48
CA SER A 40 -9.04 -2.82 4.62
C SER A 40 -8.87 -1.38 4.15
N VAL A 41 -7.70 -0.79 4.38
CA VAL A 41 -7.39 0.56 3.88
C VAL A 41 -7.29 0.56 2.36
N ILE A 42 -6.64 -0.47 1.79
CA ILE A 42 -6.52 -0.63 0.35
C ILE A 42 -7.90 -0.79 -0.31
N GLU A 43 -8.79 -1.58 0.29
CA GLU A 43 -10.15 -1.80 -0.24
C GLU A 43 -10.95 -0.51 -0.37
N ARG A 44 -10.73 0.47 0.49
CA ARG A 44 -11.43 1.76 0.39
C ARG A 44 -11.13 2.49 -0.91
N LEU A 45 -10.03 2.18 -1.55
CA LEU A 45 -9.67 2.79 -2.82
C LEU A 45 -10.60 2.38 -3.97
N GLU A 46 -11.39 1.33 -3.78
CA GLU A 46 -12.43 0.96 -4.76
C GLU A 46 -13.50 2.05 -4.88
N LEU A 47 -13.76 2.76 -3.79
CA LEU A 47 -14.76 3.83 -3.76
C LEU A 47 -14.12 5.21 -3.82
N TYR A 48 -12.93 5.37 -3.25
CA TYR A 48 -12.28 6.67 -3.08
C TYR A 48 -10.83 6.62 -3.54
N PRO A 49 -10.60 6.44 -4.86
CA PRO A 49 -9.21 6.30 -5.37
C PRO A 49 -8.36 7.57 -5.17
N ASP A 50 -9.01 8.73 -4.99
CA ASP A 50 -8.31 10.00 -4.76
C ASP A 50 -8.09 10.30 -3.28
N SER A 51 -8.47 9.40 -2.38
CA SER A 51 -8.36 9.63 -0.94
C SER A 51 -6.92 9.67 -0.42
N GLY A 52 -5.98 9.07 -1.17
CA GLY A 52 -4.58 9.10 -0.81
C GLY A 52 -3.93 10.45 -1.07
N SER A 53 -2.83 10.69 -0.37
CA SER A 53 -2.04 11.92 -0.50
C SER A 53 -1.01 11.77 -1.62
N LEU A 54 -0.49 12.90 -2.10
CA LEU A 54 0.71 12.88 -2.92
C LEU A 54 1.87 12.36 -2.09
N THR A 55 2.82 11.67 -2.73
CA THR A 55 4.02 11.21 -2.05
C THR A 55 4.95 12.39 -1.77
N PRO A 56 5.89 12.28 -0.81
CA PRO A 56 6.89 13.32 -0.63
C PRO A 56 7.92 13.39 -1.75
N ASP A 57 7.87 12.48 -2.71
CA ASP A 57 8.82 12.37 -3.81
C ASP A 57 8.24 12.96 -5.09
N GLY A 58 8.92 13.96 -5.66
CA GLY A 58 8.48 14.65 -6.87
C GLY A 58 8.44 13.77 -8.11
N TRP A 59 9.37 12.80 -8.22
CA TRP A 59 9.40 11.89 -9.35
C TRP A 59 8.16 10.99 -9.37
N LEU A 60 7.83 10.41 -8.22
CA LEU A 60 6.65 9.57 -8.10
C LEU A 60 5.36 10.37 -8.38
N ASN A 61 5.28 11.60 -7.87
CA ASN A 61 4.12 12.46 -8.10
C ASN A 61 3.95 12.80 -9.57
N HIS A 62 5.05 13.00 -10.27
CA HIS A 62 5.03 13.29 -11.72
C HIS A 62 4.36 12.16 -12.50
N TYR A 63 4.57 10.91 -12.08
CA TYR A 63 3.98 9.73 -12.74
C TYR A 63 2.61 9.34 -12.17
N GLY A 64 2.02 10.18 -11.33
CA GLY A 64 0.67 9.96 -10.83
C GLY A 64 0.56 9.04 -9.63
N PHE A 65 1.67 8.72 -8.99
CA PHE A 65 1.64 7.88 -7.80
C PHE A 65 1.10 8.67 -6.60
N ARG A 66 0.32 7.97 -5.80
CA ARG A 66 -0.21 8.46 -4.52
C ARG A 66 0.11 7.45 -3.44
N MET A 67 -0.07 7.85 -2.19
CA MET A 67 0.10 6.96 -1.06
C MET A 67 -1.09 7.04 -0.12
N VAL A 68 -1.42 5.92 0.51
CA VAL A 68 -2.41 5.88 1.58
C VAL A 68 -1.73 5.29 2.82
N ILE A 69 -1.91 5.97 3.96
CA ILE A 69 -1.23 5.60 5.21
C ILE A 69 -2.10 4.60 5.98
N CYS A 70 -1.46 3.51 6.40
CA CYS A 70 -2.05 2.43 7.19
C CYS A 70 -1.25 2.32 8.50
N GLU A 71 -1.41 3.30 9.39
CA GLU A 71 -0.64 3.43 10.64
C GLU A 71 0.86 3.58 10.37
N LYS A 72 1.65 2.53 10.59
CA LYS A 72 3.10 2.55 10.38
C LYS A 72 3.51 2.17 8.96
N HIS A 73 2.54 1.80 8.14
CA HIS A 73 2.77 1.36 6.77
C HIS A 73 2.12 2.32 5.78
N VAL A 74 2.60 2.27 4.57
CA VAL A 74 2.05 3.08 3.48
C VAL A 74 1.92 2.20 2.25
N ALA A 75 0.78 2.30 1.58
CA ALA A 75 0.57 1.65 0.30
C ALA A 75 0.76 2.70 -0.80
N ILE A 76 1.65 2.42 -1.74
CA ILE A 76 1.93 3.30 -2.87
C ILE A 76 1.17 2.76 -4.07
N TYR A 77 0.32 3.60 -4.64
CA TYR A 77 -0.59 3.18 -5.70
C TYR A 77 -0.69 4.22 -6.80
N ARG A 78 -1.22 3.80 -7.92
CA ARG A 78 -1.53 4.67 -9.05
C ARG A 78 -2.84 4.20 -9.70
N GLN A 79 -3.69 5.16 -10.03
CA GLN A 79 -4.91 4.89 -10.80
C GLN A 79 -4.62 5.03 -12.28
N ILE A 80 -4.97 4.02 -13.05
CA ILE A 80 -4.93 4.05 -14.50
C ILE A 80 -6.32 3.67 -14.96
N GLU A 81 -7.05 4.63 -15.55
CA GLU A 81 -8.44 4.49 -15.95
C GLU A 81 -9.31 4.10 -14.74
N ASP A 82 -9.95 2.95 -14.78
CA ASP A 82 -10.83 2.48 -13.69
C ASP A 82 -10.18 1.45 -12.79
N ILE A 83 -8.85 1.29 -12.89
CA ILE A 83 -8.09 0.33 -12.09
C ILE A 83 -7.11 1.08 -11.19
N VAL A 84 -7.11 0.71 -9.91
CA VAL A 84 -6.14 1.19 -8.93
C VAL A 84 -5.09 0.09 -8.72
N TYR A 85 -3.85 0.38 -9.09
CA TYR A 85 -2.75 -0.58 -8.96
C TYR A 85 -1.95 -0.27 -7.71
N ILE A 86 -1.82 -1.25 -6.82
CA ILE A 86 -0.98 -1.15 -5.62
C ILE A 86 0.40 -1.69 -5.98
N TYR A 87 1.40 -0.82 -5.96
CA TYR A 87 2.76 -1.16 -6.38
C TYR A 87 3.63 -1.66 -5.24
N HIS A 88 3.57 -0.99 -4.09
CA HIS A 88 4.39 -1.35 -2.94
C HIS A 88 3.67 -1.05 -1.64
N ILE A 89 4.03 -1.81 -0.61
CA ILE A 89 3.63 -1.58 0.77
C ILE A 89 4.92 -1.45 1.56
N ALA A 90 5.15 -0.28 2.13
CA ALA A 90 6.41 0.07 2.75
C ALA A 90 6.21 0.62 4.15
N ASP A 91 7.29 0.72 4.91
CA ASP A 91 7.33 1.45 6.16
C ASP A 91 7.29 2.95 5.86
N THR A 92 6.67 3.74 6.75
CA THR A 92 6.54 5.19 6.56
C THR A 92 7.88 5.92 6.51
N GLN A 93 8.97 5.28 6.95
CA GLN A 93 10.32 5.85 6.93
C GLN A 93 11.14 5.44 5.71
N THR A 94 10.58 4.62 4.82
CA THR A 94 11.27 4.15 3.62
C THR A 94 11.45 5.29 2.60
N GLU A 95 12.59 5.30 1.91
CA GLU A 95 12.77 6.15 0.74
C GLU A 95 12.05 5.52 -0.45
N TYR A 96 10.94 6.09 -0.84
CA TYR A 96 10.01 5.47 -1.79
C TYR A 96 10.59 5.26 -3.18
N THR A 97 11.46 6.18 -3.64
CA THR A 97 12.10 6.01 -4.96
C THR A 97 12.96 4.76 -5.08
N LYS A 98 13.51 4.28 -3.98
CA LYS A 98 14.33 3.06 -3.97
C LYS A 98 13.52 1.79 -4.22
N LEU A 99 12.19 1.87 -4.12
CA LEU A 99 11.28 0.74 -4.36
C LEU A 99 11.04 0.54 -5.86
N PHE A 100 11.31 1.54 -6.66
CA PHE A 100 11.07 1.55 -8.11
C PHE A 100 12.39 1.59 -8.93
#